data_7b86c347a1c564e736cda7d144c099a2
#
_entry.id   7b86c347a1c564e736cda7d144c099a2
#
_cell.length_a   1.000
_cell.length_b   1.000
_cell.length_c   1.000
_cell.angle_alpha   90.00
_cell.angle_beta   90.00
_cell.angle_gamma   90.00
#
_symmetry.space_group_name_H-M   'P 1'
#
loop_
_entity.id
_entity.type
_entity.pdbx_description
1 polymer ?
#
loop_
_entity_poly.entity_id
_entity_poly.type
_entity_poly.pdbx_seq_one_letter_code
_entity_poly.pdbx_strand_id
1 'polypeptide(L)'
;MVSTPPVDAHSWAEIDLAAVQHNFRRARHYAPDSRLCAVIKANAYGHGVEPIARALSNELRGGDCFAVATLAEARRVYQALGLSDILILRGPVNAAELTEILATGFMWVLHSPWQADLLKTELAKGMVFQPLRIWVKTNTGMNRLGMSPQAFADIWPWLKSLPQQKSLTLMSHFATADEPDKPLAAQQLQNFQALADSVALDPEIDDMSLSASAGILAWPPARFTMCRPGIMLYGASPMVGEHGPAFGLLPVMNLKSRLVTINEVKAGDSVGYGATYHCQQDMRIGVIGIGYGDGYPRHAPSGTPVLIHAGGKVHEAPLAGRVSMDMLTVDLTDIPAVPGDEVLLWGQGWGQQLPA
;
A
#
# COMPACT_ATOMS: atom_id res chain seq x y z
N MET A 1 -3.70 14.77 16.23
CA MET A 1 -3.69 14.46 17.67
C MET A 1 -3.19 13.04 17.77
N VAL A 2 -2.03 12.81 18.39
CA VAL A 2 -1.53 11.49 18.71
C VAL A 2 -2.44 11.01 19.86
N SER A 3 -3.23 9.96 19.63
CA SER A 3 -4.01 9.34 20.71
C SER A 3 -3.04 8.67 21.67
N THR A 4 -3.17 8.96 22.97
CA THR A 4 -2.43 8.24 24.01
C THR A 4 -2.72 6.75 23.84
N PRO A 5 -1.69 5.87 23.80
CA PRO A 5 -1.92 4.43 23.69
C PRO A 5 -2.77 3.95 24.89
N PRO A 6 -3.58 2.90 24.71
CA PRO A 6 -4.28 2.28 25.83
C PRO A 6 -3.30 1.90 26.94
N VAL A 7 -3.69 2.07 28.18
CA VAL A 7 -2.81 1.86 29.36
C VAL A 7 -2.26 0.42 29.42
N ASP A 8 -2.99 -0.52 28.85
CA ASP A 8 -2.69 -1.95 28.80
C ASP A 8 -2.07 -2.40 27.46
N ALA A 9 -1.82 -1.49 26.52
CA ALA A 9 -1.23 -1.86 25.25
C ALA A 9 0.27 -2.19 25.40
N HIS A 10 0.63 -3.43 25.06
CA HIS A 10 2.04 -3.88 25.01
C HIS A 10 2.75 -3.36 23.77
N SER A 11 2.03 -3.25 22.66
CA SER A 11 2.48 -2.68 21.39
C SER A 11 1.38 -1.83 20.75
N TRP A 12 1.76 -0.80 20.01
CA TRP A 12 0.81 0.07 19.31
C TRP A 12 1.42 0.68 18.06
N ALA A 13 0.56 1.04 17.10
CA ALA A 13 0.93 1.79 15.91
C ALA A 13 0.38 3.22 16.02
N GLU A 14 1.25 4.21 15.93
CA GLU A 14 0.87 5.61 15.76
C GLU A 14 0.84 5.95 14.28
N ILE A 15 -0.30 6.47 13.80
CA ILE A 15 -0.50 6.80 12.40
C ILE A 15 -0.45 8.31 12.20
N ASP A 16 0.54 8.79 11.43
CA ASP A 16 0.70 10.19 11.10
C ASP A 16 -0.11 10.54 9.84
N LEU A 17 -1.27 11.16 10.04
CA LEU A 17 -2.14 11.60 8.94
C LEU A 17 -1.56 12.76 8.14
N ALA A 18 -0.70 13.59 8.72
CA ALA A 18 -0.02 14.65 8.00
C ALA A 18 1.05 14.09 7.06
N ALA A 19 1.73 13.02 7.48
CA ALA A 19 2.69 12.32 6.64
C ALA A 19 2.04 11.68 5.41
N VAL A 20 0.85 11.04 5.55
CA VAL A 20 0.16 10.48 4.37
C VAL A 20 -0.30 11.57 3.40
N GLN A 21 -0.76 12.72 3.89
CA GLN A 21 -1.09 13.88 3.05
C GLN A 21 0.15 14.42 2.34
N HIS A 22 1.28 14.55 3.06
CA HIS A 22 2.56 14.93 2.46
C HIS A 22 2.96 13.96 1.33
N ASN A 23 2.89 12.66 1.57
CA ASN A 23 3.25 11.64 0.58
C ASN A 23 2.32 11.67 -0.65
N PHE A 24 1.04 11.97 -0.46
CA PHE A 24 0.11 12.17 -1.58
C PHE A 24 0.51 13.40 -2.42
N ARG A 25 0.89 14.52 -1.78
CA ARG A 25 1.43 15.70 -2.48
C ARG A 25 2.75 15.39 -3.19
N ARG A 26 3.60 14.51 -2.61
CA ARG A 26 4.80 14.01 -3.29
C ARG A 26 4.46 13.20 -4.54
N ALA A 27 3.47 12.31 -4.48
CA ALA A 27 2.98 11.61 -5.68
C ALA A 27 2.51 12.59 -6.76
N ARG A 28 1.78 13.64 -6.37
CA ARG A 28 1.36 14.73 -7.25
C ARG A 28 2.54 15.49 -7.87
N HIS A 29 3.58 15.76 -7.08
CA HIS A 29 4.79 16.42 -7.56
C HIS A 29 5.50 15.60 -8.65
N TYR A 30 5.57 14.27 -8.50
CA TYR A 30 6.15 13.38 -9.51
C TYR A 30 5.28 13.24 -10.75
N ALA A 31 3.95 13.34 -10.64
CA ALA A 31 3.00 13.21 -11.73
C ALA A 31 2.04 14.41 -11.78
N PRO A 32 2.53 15.63 -12.11
CA PRO A 32 1.74 16.87 -12.00
C PRO A 32 0.54 16.92 -12.96
N ASP A 33 0.67 16.30 -14.12
CA ASP A 33 -0.34 16.32 -15.18
C ASP A 33 -1.32 15.13 -15.09
N SER A 34 -1.06 14.17 -14.20
CA SER A 34 -1.91 13.01 -14.00
C SER A 34 -2.92 13.24 -12.87
N ARG A 35 -4.12 12.71 -13.01
CA ARG A 35 -5.01 12.49 -11.87
C ARG A 35 -4.50 11.35 -11.01
N LEU A 36 -4.84 11.35 -9.73
CA LEU A 36 -4.35 10.36 -8.79
C LEU A 36 -5.50 9.49 -8.26
N CYS A 37 -5.30 8.19 -8.33
CA CYS A 37 -6.15 7.20 -7.71
C CYS A 37 -5.43 6.65 -6.47
N ALA A 38 -5.75 7.19 -5.28
CA ALA A 38 -5.10 6.81 -4.02
C ALA A 38 -5.46 5.37 -3.62
N VAL A 39 -4.47 4.47 -3.56
CA VAL A 39 -4.69 3.06 -3.26
C VAL A 39 -4.68 2.84 -1.75
N ILE A 40 -5.88 2.60 -1.20
CA ILE A 40 -6.15 2.44 0.24
C ILE A 40 -6.73 1.06 0.61
N LYS A 41 -6.49 0.05 -0.22
CA LYS A 41 -6.88 -1.35 0.01
C LYS A 41 -6.19 -1.95 1.24
N ALA A 42 -6.65 -3.13 1.68
CA ALA A 42 -6.13 -3.86 2.84
C ALA A 42 -6.07 -2.98 4.09
N ASN A 43 -7.21 -2.35 4.41
CA ASN A 43 -7.33 -1.41 5.53
C ASN A 43 -6.29 -0.27 5.45
N ALA A 44 -6.11 0.33 4.26
CA ALA A 44 -5.07 1.33 3.96
C ALA A 44 -3.67 0.80 4.30
N TYR A 45 -3.32 -0.40 3.78
CA TYR A 45 -2.05 -1.08 4.08
C TYR A 45 -1.81 -1.26 5.59
N GLY A 46 -2.88 -1.52 6.35
CA GLY A 46 -2.83 -1.69 7.80
C GLY A 46 -2.93 -0.41 8.62
N HIS A 47 -3.00 0.76 7.98
CA HIS A 47 -2.99 2.08 8.65
C HIS A 47 -4.37 2.58 9.10
N GLY A 48 -5.45 1.81 8.84
CA GLY A 48 -6.82 2.22 9.13
C GLY A 48 -7.45 3.01 7.99
N VAL A 49 -8.39 2.37 7.27
CA VAL A 49 -8.91 2.92 6.02
C VAL A 49 -9.73 4.20 6.22
N GLU A 50 -10.55 4.28 7.27
CA GLU A 50 -11.42 5.43 7.50
C GLU A 50 -10.63 6.73 7.83
N PRO A 51 -9.67 6.75 8.78
CA PRO A 51 -8.88 7.95 9.05
C PRO A 51 -8.01 8.35 7.84
N ILE A 52 -7.39 7.39 7.15
CA ILE A 52 -6.59 7.66 5.95
C ILE A 52 -7.46 8.24 4.82
N ALA A 53 -8.62 7.65 4.55
CA ALA A 53 -9.55 8.15 3.54
C ALA A 53 -10.01 9.59 3.85
N ARG A 54 -10.37 9.89 5.12
CA ARG A 54 -10.73 11.26 5.54
C ARG A 54 -9.57 12.25 5.40
N ALA A 55 -8.36 11.86 5.75
CA ALA A 55 -7.19 12.72 5.59
C ALA A 55 -6.91 13.02 4.11
N LEU A 56 -6.95 11.99 3.25
CA LEU A 56 -6.69 12.14 1.83
C LEU A 56 -7.82 12.83 1.06
N SER A 57 -9.09 12.73 1.51
CA SER A 57 -10.20 13.39 0.83
C SER A 57 -10.02 14.91 0.71
N ASN A 58 -9.30 15.54 1.65
CA ASN A 58 -8.98 16.96 1.62
C ASN A 58 -7.89 17.33 0.59
N GLU A 59 -7.16 16.35 0.06
CA GLU A 59 -6.09 16.51 -0.91
C GLU A 59 -6.51 16.18 -2.35
N LEU A 60 -7.70 15.54 -2.52
CA LEU A 60 -8.21 15.16 -3.82
C LEU A 60 -8.59 16.38 -4.64
N ARG A 61 -8.28 16.32 -5.93
CA ARG A 61 -8.69 17.30 -6.96
C ARG A 61 -9.75 16.67 -7.86
N GLY A 62 -10.41 17.47 -8.68
CA GLY A 62 -11.41 16.97 -9.63
C GLY A 62 -10.86 15.84 -10.51
N GLY A 63 -11.55 14.70 -10.51
CA GLY A 63 -11.16 13.49 -11.23
C GLY A 63 -10.19 12.56 -10.49
N ASP A 64 -9.67 12.96 -9.31
CA ASP A 64 -8.98 12.02 -8.43
C ASP A 64 -9.97 11.06 -7.79
N CYS A 65 -9.48 9.90 -7.33
CA CYS A 65 -10.32 8.88 -6.73
C CYS A 65 -9.58 8.02 -5.70
N PHE A 66 -10.30 7.16 -5.01
CA PHE A 66 -9.73 6.11 -4.19
C PHE A 66 -9.72 4.77 -4.92
N ALA A 67 -8.80 3.87 -4.58
CA ALA A 67 -8.83 2.48 -5.02
C ALA A 67 -8.71 1.51 -3.85
N VAL A 68 -9.59 0.52 -3.87
CA VAL A 68 -9.65 -0.58 -2.91
C VAL A 68 -9.63 -1.92 -3.64
N ALA A 69 -9.43 -3.04 -2.94
CA ALA A 69 -9.41 -4.34 -3.59
C ALA A 69 -10.81 -4.89 -3.83
N THR A 70 -11.73 -4.73 -2.88
CA THR A 70 -13.02 -5.44 -2.81
C THR A 70 -14.20 -4.50 -2.63
N LEU A 71 -15.41 -4.98 -2.96
CA LEU A 71 -16.65 -4.25 -2.70
C LEU A 71 -16.86 -3.98 -1.19
N ALA A 72 -16.48 -4.91 -0.33
CA ALA A 72 -16.57 -4.73 1.12
C ALA A 72 -15.73 -3.54 1.61
N GLU A 73 -14.51 -3.37 1.08
CA GLU A 73 -13.67 -2.21 1.37
C GLU A 73 -14.28 -0.92 0.79
N ALA A 74 -14.86 -0.98 -0.41
CA ALA A 74 -15.53 0.17 -1.02
C ALA A 74 -16.69 0.67 -0.16
N ARG A 75 -17.50 -0.23 0.40
CA ARG A 75 -18.58 0.11 1.34
C ARG A 75 -18.07 0.87 2.57
N ARG A 76 -16.96 0.44 3.15
CA ARG A 76 -16.34 1.12 4.32
C ARG A 76 -15.93 2.55 3.97
N VAL A 77 -15.26 2.75 2.84
CA VAL A 77 -14.86 4.09 2.38
C VAL A 77 -16.08 4.96 2.08
N TYR A 78 -17.06 4.39 1.39
CA TYR A 78 -18.33 5.10 1.08
C TYR A 78 -19.07 5.53 2.36
N GLN A 79 -19.18 4.64 3.34
CA GLN A 79 -19.80 4.97 4.65
C GLN A 79 -19.03 6.07 5.39
N ALA A 80 -17.72 6.11 5.26
CA ALA A 80 -16.89 7.11 5.91
C ALA A 80 -16.97 8.50 5.26
N LEU A 81 -17.16 8.57 3.92
CA LEU A 81 -17.01 9.80 3.13
C LEU A 81 -18.26 10.24 2.37
N GLY A 82 -19.20 9.33 2.06
CA GLY A 82 -20.32 9.58 1.17
C GLY A 82 -19.93 9.77 -0.31
N LEU A 83 -18.71 9.39 -0.71
CA LEU A 83 -18.19 9.55 -2.06
C LEU A 83 -18.22 8.23 -2.83
N SER A 84 -18.67 8.25 -4.09
CA SER A 84 -18.69 7.09 -5.00
C SER A 84 -17.47 7.03 -5.93
N ASP A 85 -16.54 7.99 -5.86
CA ASP A 85 -15.29 7.97 -6.63
C ASP A 85 -14.30 6.95 -6.07
N ILE A 86 -14.72 5.68 -6.09
CA ILE A 86 -13.98 4.53 -5.53
C ILE A 86 -13.85 3.46 -6.61
N LEU A 87 -12.62 3.07 -6.90
CA LEU A 87 -12.27 2.00 -7.84
C LEU A 87 -12.11 0.67 -7.12
N ILE A 88 -12.86 -0.35 -7.55
CA ILE A 88 -12.74 -1.73 -7.07
C ILE A 88 -11.78 -2.49 -7.98
N LEU A 89 -10.54 -2.72 -7.52
CA LEU A 89 -9.44 -3.27 -8.32
C LEU A 89 -9.62 -4.73 -8.73
N ARG A 90 -10.33 -5.54 -7.91
CA ARG A 90 -10.64 -6.94 -8.23
C ARG A 90 -11.79 -7.04 -9.24
N GLY A 91 -12.64 -6.01 -9.30
CA GLY A 91 -13.92 -6.08 -9.99
C GLY A 91 -14.91 -7.01 -9.29
N PRO A 92 -16.13 -7.18 -9.84
CA PRO A 92 -17.14 -8.09 -9.30
C PRO A 92 -16.72 -9.56 -9.50
N VAL A 93 -17.12 -10.42 -8.57
CA VAL A 93 -16.92 -11.88 -8.65
C VAL A 93 -18.22 -12.64 -8.91
N ASN A 94 -19.36 -11.97 -8.89
CA ASN A 94 -20.68 -12.53 -9.17
C ASN A 94 -21.68 -11.44 -9.53
N ALA A 95 -22.90 -11.84 -9.93
CA ALA A 95 -23.97 -10.94 -10.32
C ALA A 95 -24.41 -9.99 -9.19
N ALA A 96 -24.48 -10.47 -7.95
CA ALA A 96 -24.90 -9.65 -6.82
C ALA A 96 -23.93 -8.51 -6.54
N GLU A 97 -22.61 -8.76 -6.57
CA GLU A 97 -21.61 -7.71 -6.47
C GLU A 97 -21.70 -6.70 -7.63
N LEU A 98 -21.87 -7.19 -8.87
CA LEU A 98 -22.02 -6.29 -10.03
C LEU A 98 -23.27 -5.41 -9.91
N THR A 99 -24.43 -5.98 -9.54
CA THR A 99 -25.66 -5.22 -9.36
C THR A 99 -25.49 -4.10 -8.34
N GLU A 100 -24.81 -4.36 -7.22
CA GLU A 100 -24.55 -3.33 -6.21
C GLU A 100 -23.56 -2.26 -6.71
N ILE A 101 -22.49 -2.66 -7.41
CA ILE A 101 -21.52 -1.73 -8.02
C ILE A 101 -22.26 -0.79 -9.00
N LEU A 102 -23.15 -1.33 -9.83
CA LEU A 102 -23.93 -0.54 -10.77
C LEU A 102 -24.90 0.41 -10.06
N ALA A 103 -25.51 -0.03 -8.97
CA ALA A 103 -26.45 0.78 -8.19
C ALA A 103 -25.75 1.94 -7.44
N THR A 104 -24.52 1.72 -6.94
CA THR A 104 -23.76 2.72 -6.20
C THR A 104 -22.97 3.67 -7.09
N GLY A 105 -22.75 3.33 -8.37
CA GLY A 105 -21.93 4.09 -9.30
C GLY A 105 -20.42 3.99 -9.01
N PHE A 106 -19.98 2.98 -8.29
CA PHE A 106 -18.55 2.71 -8.10
C PHE A 106 -17.86 2.41 -9.42
N MET A 107 -16.59 2.82 -9.53
CA MET A 107 -15.70 2.36 -10.59
C MET A 107 -15.23 0.93 -10.30
N TRP A 108 -15.03 0.15 -11.35
CA TRP A 108 -14.57 -1.21 -11.18
C TRP A 108 -13.68 -1.67 -12.34
N VAL A 109 -12.81 -2.63 -12.06
CA VAL A 109 -11.90 -3.19 -13.05
C VAL A 109 -12.55 -4.39 -13.73
N LEU A 110 -12.69 -4.29 -15.06
CA LEU A 110 -13.05 -5.38 -15.96
C LEU A 110 -11.74 -5.97 -16.50
N HIS A 111 -11.41 -7.20 -16.11
CA HIS A 111 -10.13 -7.84 -16.42
C HIS A 111 -10.25 -9.19 -17.11
N SER A 112 -11.48 -9.64 -17.40
CA SER A 112 -11.74 -10.97 -17.96
C SER A 112 -13.01 -10.97 -18.82
N PRO A 113 -13.08 -11.77 -19.91
CA PRO A 113 -14.27 -11.89 -20.75
C PRO A 113 -15.53 -12.27 -19.98
N TRP A 114 -15.44 -13.18 -18.99
CA TRP A 114 -16.60 -13.59 -18.20
C TRP A 114 -17.25 -12.42 -17.44
N GLN A 115 -16.48 -11.40 -17.02
CA GLN A 115 -17.06 -10.19 -16.40
C GLN A 115 -17.81 -9.32 -17.42
N ALA A 116 -17.35 -9.29 -18.68
CA ALA A 116 -18.08 -8.62 -19.77
C ALA A 116 -19.40 -9.34 -20.05
N ASP A 117 -19.42 -10.69 -20.06
CA ASP A 117 -20.64 -11.48 -20.25
C ASP A 117 -21.61 -11.33 -19.05
N LEU A 118 -21.06 -11.22 -17.85
CA LEU A 118 -21.84 -10.89 -16.66
C LEU A 118 -22.50 -9.51 -16.80
N LEU A 119 -21.75 -8.49 -17.24
CA LEU A 119 -22.28 -7.15 -17.49
C LEU A 119 -23.38 -7.16 -18.57
N LYS A 120 -23.17 -7.87 -19.69
CA LYS A 120 -24.20 -8.04 -20.74
C LYS A 120 -25.50 -8.61 -20.16
N THR A 121 -25.37 -9.63 -19.32
CA THR A 121 -26.50 -10.30 -18.68
C THR A 121 -27.26 -9.34 -17.75
N GLU A 122 -26.56 -8.53 -16.95
CA GLU A 122 -27.18 -7.57 -16.04
C GLU A 122 -27.86 -6.42 -16.82
N LEU A 123 -27.22 -5.90 -17.86
CA LEU A 123 -27.80 -4.85 -18.71
C LEU A 123 -29.07 -5.34 -19.46
N ALA A 124 -29.12 -6.61 -19.88
CA ALA A 124 -30.29 -7.19 -20.53
C ALA A 124 -31.52 -7.28 -19.62
N LYS A 125 -31.38 -7.20 -18.31
CA LYS A 125 -32.50 -7.12 -17.36
C LYS A 125 -33.18 -5.75 -17.34
N GLY A 126 -32.69 -4.79 -18.11
CA GLY A 126 -33.24 -3.44 -18.20
C GLY A 126 -32.96 -2.55 -16.98
N MET A 127 -32.16 -2.99 -16.05
CA MET A 127 -31.79 -2.20 -14.90
C MET A 127 -30.59 -1.30 -15.28
N VAL A 128 -30.87 0.00 -15.43
CA VAL A 128 -29.84 1.03 -15.64
C VAL A 128 -29.88 1.96 -14.44
N PHE A 129 -28.83 1.92 -13.62
CA PHE A 129 -28.81 2.66 -12.37
C PHE A 129 -27.98 3.94 -12.46
N GLN A 130 -26.70 3.82 -12.84
CA GLN A 130 -25.74 4.92 -12.91
C GLN A 130 -24.92 4.81 -14.20
N PRO A 131 -24.35 5.92 -14.69
CA PRO A 131 -23.40 5.86 -15.79
C PRO A 131 -22.23 4.92 -15.49
N LEU A 132 -21.92 4.04 -16.43
CA LEU A 132 -20.86 3.05 -16.28
C LEU A 132 -19.49 3.71 -16.27
N ARG A 133 -18.66 3.38 -15.29
CA ARG A 133 -17.28 3.87 -15.12
C ARG A 133 -16.38 2.65 -14.97
N ILE A 134 -15.84 2.18 -16.10
CA ILE A 134 -15.16 0.88 -16.18
C ILE A 134 -13.67 1.06 -16.49
N TRP A 135 -12.82 0.41 -15.70
CA TRP A 135 -11.39 0.31 -15.95
C TRP A 135 -11.10 -1.02 -16.65
N VAL A 136 -10.83 -0.97 -17.94
CA VAL A 136 -10.61 -2.16 -18.78
C VAL A 136 -9.15 -2.57 -18.67
N LYS A 137 -8.89 -3.66 -17.98
CA LYS A 137 -7.53 -4.10 -17.69
C LYS A 137 -7.02 -5.11 -18.69
N THR A 138 -5.86 -4.80 -19.28
CA THR A 138 -5.12 -5.67 -20.19
C THR A 138 -3.87 -6.24 -19.50
N ASN A 139 -3.47 -7.43 -19.93
CA ASN A 139 -2.21 -8.05 -19.53
C ASN A 139 -1.10 -7.67 -20.52
N THR A 140 -0.14 -6.90 -20.05
CA THR A 140 1.03 -6.50 -20.86
C THR A 140 2.30 -7.26 -20.48
N GLY A 141 2.20 -8.26 -19.57
CA GLY A 141 3.34 -9.11 -19.19
C GLY A 141 3.44 -9.48 -17.71
N MET A 142 2.54 -8.96 -16.84
CA MET A 142 2.54 -9.32 -15.41
C MET A 142 1.88 -10.68 -15.12
N ASN A 143 0.96 -11.14 -15.97
CA ASN A 143 0.30 -12.45 -15.91
C ASN A 143 -0.48 -12.76 -14.61
N ARG A 144 -1.03 -11.73 -13.98
CA ARG A 144 -1.85 -11.88 -12.75
C ARG A 144 -3.33 -11.64 -13.02
N LEU A 145 -3.67 -10.47 -13.57
CA LEU A 145 -5.02 -10.08 -14.00
C LEU A 145 -4.90 -9.24 -15.27
N GLY A 146 -5.91 -9.31 -16.12
CA GLY A 146 -5.98 -8.56 -17.37
C GLY A 146 -6.27 -9.47 -18.55
N MET A 147 -7.03 -8.96 -19.49
CA MET A 147 -7.38 -9.66 -20.74
C MET A 147 -6.18 -9.76 -21.67
N SER A 148 -6.15 -10.78 -22.51
CA SER A 148 -5.25 -10.82 -23.67
C SER A 148 -5.57 -9.66 -24.62
N PRO A 149 -4.61 -9.25 -25.50
CA PRO A 149 -4.87 -8.24 -26.50
C PRO A 149 -6.07 -8.58 -27.41
N GLN A 150 -6.24 -9.86 -27.77
CA GLN A 150 -7.37 -10.30 -28.59
C GLN A 150 -8.71 -10.12 -27.81
N ALA A 151 -8.82 -10.61 -26.60
CA ALA A 151 -10.04 -10.45 -25.80
C ALA A 151 -10.38 -8.98 -25.53
N PHE A 152 -9.36 -8.13 -25.39
CA PHE A 152 -9.55 -6.69 -25.28
C PHE A 152 -10.11 -6.11 -26.58
N ALA A 153 -9.53 -6.46 -27.74
CA ALA A 153 -9.99 -5.98 -29.04
C ALA A 153 -11.44 -6.37 -29.35
N ASP A 154 -11.88 -7.54 -28.87
CA ASP A 154 -13.26 -8.01 -29.04
C ASP A 154 -14.25 -7.27 -28.12
N ILE A 155 -13.84 -6.89 -26.91
CA ILE A 155 -14.70 -6.33 -25.88
C ILE A 155 -14.75 -4.80 -25.93
N TRP A 156 -13.66 -4.12 -26.23
CA TRP A 156 -13.56 -2.67 -26.21
C TRP A 156 -14.59 -1.96 -27.13
N PRO A 157 -14.79 -2.35 -28.39
CA PRO A 157 -15.80 -1.71 -29.25
C PRO A 157 -17.21 -1.85 -28.71
N TRP A 158 -17.52 -3.02 -28.10
CA TRP A 158 -18.81 -3.21 -27.47
C TRP A 158 -19.01 -2.27 -26.25
N LEU A 159 -18.01 -2.13 -25.39
CA LEU A 159 -18.07 -1.18 -24.26
C LEU A 159 -18.27 0.26 -24.76
N LYS A 160 -17.57 0.66 -25.82
CA LYS A 160 -17.71 1.99 -26.42
C LYS A 160 -19.11 2.23 -27.02
N SER A 161 -19.81 1.19 -27.44
CA SER A 161 -21.17 1.29 -28.00
C SER A 161 -22.27 1.40 -26.95
N LEU A 162 -21.95 1.20 -25.66
CA LEU A 162 -22.95 1.22 -24.60
C LEU A 162 -23.47 2.65 -24.35
N PRO A 163 -24.79 2.89 -24.41
CA PRO A 163 -25.38 4.22 -24.19
C PRO A 163 -25.22 4.69 -22.74
N GLN A 164 -24.99 3.78 -21.78
CA GLN A 164 -24.81 4.07 -20.37
C GLN A 164 -23.37 4.42 -20.01
N GLN A 165 -22.44 4.33 -20.95
CA GLN A 165 -21.04 4.62 -20.69
C GLN A 165 -20.85 6.10 -20.29
N LYS A 166 -20.10 6.32 -19.20
CA LYS A 166 -19.64 7.65 -18.78
C LYS A 166 -18.14 7.81 -19.00
N SER A 167 -17.35 6.80 -18.66
CA SER A 167 -15.91 6.79 -18.87
C SER A 167 -15.36 5.38 -18.99
N LEU A 168 -14.37 5.19 -19.84
CA LEU A 168 -13.55 4.00 -19.89
C LEU A 168 -12.10 4.38 -19.52
N THR A 169 -11.42 3.52 -18.79
CA THR A 169 -9.98 3.69 -18.50
C THR A 169 -9.26 2.45 -19.00
N LEU A 170 -8.33 2.63 -19.95
CA LEU A 170 -7.40 1.56 -20.33
C LEU A 170 -6.38 1.40 -19.23
N MET A 171 -6.25 0.19 -18.67
CA MET A 171 -5.41 -0.08 -17.52
C MET A 171 -4.48 -1.26 -17.73
N SER A 172 -3.24 -1.15 -17.23
CA SER A 172 -2.37 -2.29 -16.98
C SER A 172 -1.57 -2.10 -15.68
N HIS A 173 -0.53 -2.93 -15.48
CA HIS A 173 0.30 -2.86 -14.28
C HIS A 173 1.68 -3.43 -14.57
N PHE A 174 2.72 -2.72 -14.13
CA PHE A 174 4.10 -3.18 -14.24
C PHE A 174 4.39 -4.36 -13.31
N ALA A 175 5.27 -5.24 -13.75
CA ALA A 175 5.81 -6.34 -12.97
C ALA A 175 7.13 -5.98 -12.27
N THR A 176 7.95 -5.13 -12.91
CA THR A 176 9.34 -4.83 -12.50
C THR A 176 9.68 -3.34 -12.62
N ALA A 177 8.72 -2.44 -12.37
CA ALA A 177 9.00 -1.00 -12.41
C ALA A 177 9.93 -0.52 -11.30
N ASP A 178 10.08 -1.30 -10.24
CA ASP A 178 10.96 -1.14 -9.11
C ASP A 178 12.44 -1.44 -9.41
N GLU A 179 12.71 -2.07 -10.55
CA GLU A 179 14.04 -2.40 -11.06
C GLU A 179 14.17 -1.90 -12.53
N PRO A 180 14.45 -0.60 -12.74
CA PRO A 180 14.43 0.01 -14.08
C PRO A 180 15.39 -0.61 -15.10
N ASP A 181 16.45 -1.28 -14.65
CA ASP A 181 17.42 -1.98 -15.50
C ASP A 181 16.86 -3.28 -16.11
N LYS A 182 15.75 -3.80 -15.59
CA LYS A 182 15.11 -4.99 -16.16
C LYS A 182 14.30 -4.64 -17.41
N PRO A 183 14.46 -5.38 -18.52
CA PRO A 183 13.84 -5.02 -19.80
C PRO A 183 12.30 -5.17 -19.80
N LEU A 184 11.74 -5.94 -18.87
CA LEU A 184 10.31 -6.28 -18.87
C LEU A 184 9.41 -5.04 -18.70
N ALA A 185 9.77 -4.08 -17.85
CA ALA A 185 8.95 -2.89 -17.66
C ALA A 185 8.92 -2.03 -18.95
N ALA A 186 10.05 -1.86 -19.64
CA ALA A 186 10.10 -1.17 -20.92
C ALA A 186 9.24 -1.88 -21.99
N GLN A 187 9.31 -3.21 -22.05
CA GLN A 187 8.47 -4.00 -22.95
C GLN A 187 6.98 -3.86 -22.61
N GLN A 188 6.62 -3.85 -21.33
CA GLN A 188 5.24 -3.65 -20.88
C GLN A 188 4.70 -2.26 -21.28
N LEU A 189 5.53 -1.22 -21.19
CA LEU A 189 5.18 0.13 -21.64
C LEU A 189 4.91 0.16 -23.15
N GLN A 190 5.80 -0.44 -23.95
CA GLN A 190 5.62 -0.55 -25.40
C GLN A 190 4.33 -1.30 -25.77
N ASN A 191 4.10 -2.45 -25.14
CA ASN A 191 2.89 -3.25 -25.36
C ASN A 191 1.62 -2.46 -24.99
N PHE A 192 1.66 -1.68 -23.91
CA PHE A 192 0.52 -0.86 -23.46
C PHE A 192 0.25 0.30 -24.44
N GLN A 193 1.28 0.98 -24.93
CA GLN A 193 1.16 2.03 -25.92
C GLN A 193 0.63 1.50 -27.26
N ALA A 194 1.21 0.41 -27.77
CA ALA A 194 0.75 -0.21 -29.01
C ALA A 194 -0.73 -0.63 -28.93
N LEU A 195 -1.19 -1.08 -27.76
CA LEU A 195 -2.60 -1.39 -27.56
C LEU A 195 -3.46 -0.12 -27.53
N ALA A 196 -3.02 0.94 -26.88
CA ALA A 196 -3.70 2.23 -26.86
C ALA A 196 -3.83 2.83 -28.27
N ASP A 197 -2.78 2.75 -29.06
CA ASP A 197 -2.76 3.23 -30.45
C ASP A 197 -3.68 2.42 -31.38
N SER A 198 -3.93 1.13 -31.04
CA SER A 198 -4.81 0.26 -31.83
C SER A 198 -6.30 0.53 -31.64
N VAL A 199 -6.68 1.30 -30.63
CA VAL A 199 -8.07 1.65 -30.31
C VAL A 199 -8.24 3.16 -30.34
N ALA A 200 -9.36 3.63 -30.87
CA ALA A 200 -9.68 5.06 -30.89
C ALA A 200 -10.05 5.50 -29.47
N LEU A 201 -9.08 5.95 -28.69
CA LEU A 201 -9.35 6.59 -27.41
C LEU A 201 -9.91 7.99 -27.66
N ASP A 202 -10.95 8.33 -26.90
CA ASP A 202 -11.49 9.68 -26.86
C ASP A 202 -10.84 10.41 -25.66
N PRO A 203 -9.97 11.41 -25.88
CA PRO A 203 -9.24 12.09 -24.82
C PRO A 203 -10.16 12.81 -23.79
N GLU A 204 -11.41 13.08 -24.15
CA GLU A 204 -12.37 13.75 -23.26
C GLU A 204 -13.07 12.76 -22.31
N ILE A 205 -13.12 11.46 -22.69
CA ILE A 205 -13.89 10.46 -21.97
C ILE A 205 -13.02 9.32 -21.44
N ASP A 206 -11.95 8.98 -22.19
CA ASP A 206 -11.14 7.80 -21.92
C ASP A 206 -9.82 8.16 -21.23
N ASP A 207 -9.44 7.34 -20.27
CA ASP A 207 -8.22 7.49 -19.50
C ASP A 207 -7.24 6.35 -19.76
N MET A 208 -6.00 6.60 -19.43
CA MET A 208 -4.93 5.61 -19.45
C MET A 208 -4.23 5.52 -18.10
N SER A 209 -4.03 4.30 -17.59
CA SER A 209 -3.42 4.08 -16.28
C SER A 209 -2.50 2.86 -16.26
N LEU A 210 -1.20 3.09 -16.19
CA LEU A 210 -0.18 2.03 -16.08
C LEU A 210 0.57 2.09 -14.74
N SER A 211 0.98 3.30 -14.33
CA SER A 211 1.87 3.53 -13.19
C SER A 211 1.18 3.37 -11.83
N ALA A 212 1.77 2.52 -10.99
CA ALA A 212 1.65 2.52 -9.54
C ALA A 212 2.88 3.26 -8.94
N SER A 213 3.15 3.14 -7.65
CA SER A 213 4.21 3.90 -6.96
C SER A 213 5.57 3.89 -7.66
N ALA A 214 6.07 2.71 -8.05
CA ALA A 214 7.37 2.61 -8.76
C ALA A 214 7.32 3.30 -10.12
N GLY A 215 6.24 3.09 -10.89
CA GLY A 215 6.04 3.77 -12.17
C GLY A 215 5.96 5.29 -12.05
N ILE A 216 5.33 5.81 -10.98
CA ILE A 216 5.29 7.24 -10.68
C ILE A 216 6.69 7.79 -10.45
N LEU A 217 7.52 7.09 -9.69
CA LEU A 217 8.86 7.54 -9.32
C LEU A 217 9.86 7.41 -10.48
N ALA A 218 9.93 6.25 -11.14
CA ALA A 218 11.00 5.90 -12.06
C ALA A 218 10.64 5.91 -13.55
N TRP A 219 9.35 5.96 -13.91
CA TRP A 219 8.90 5.82 -15.31
C TRP A 219 8.04 7.00 -15.79
N PRO A 220 8.61 8.22 -15.96
CA PRO A 220 7.86 9.40 -16.42
C PRO A 220 6.97 9.16 -17.65
N PRO A 221 7.43 8.45 -18.71
CA PRO A 221 6.59 8.21 -19.90
C PRO A 221 5.36 7.32 -19.64
N ALA A 222 5.31 6.62 -18.50
CA ALA A 222 4.23 5.71 -18.15
C ALA A 222 3.18 6.33 -17.21
N ARG A 223 3.28 7.63 -16.89
CA ARG A 223 2.36 8.29 -15.95
C ARG A 223 0.97 8.49 -16.54
N PHE A 224 0.87 8.75 -17.83
CA PHE A 224 -0.39 8.93 -18.57
C PHE A 224 -1.38 9.85 -17.83
N THR A 225 -2.69 9.70 -18.09
CA THR A 225 -3.72 10.57 -17.51
C THR A 225 -4.07 10.22 -16.05
N MET A 226 -3.79 8.98 -15.61
CA MET A 226 -4.16 8.50 -14.27
C MET A 226 -3.06 7.65 -13.64
N CYS A 227 -2.56 8.06 -12.48
CA CYS A 227 -1.59 7.32 -11.68
C CYS A 227 -2.22 6.73 -10.42
N ARG A 228 -1.68 5.60 -9.93
CA ARG A 228 -2.21 4.87 -8.79
C ARG A 228 -1.17 4.75 -7.66
N PRO A 229 -0.87 5.83 -6.91
CA PRO A 229 0.04 5.74 -5.78
C PRO A 229 -0.52 4.77 -4.73
N GLY A 230 0.30 3.85 -4.27
CA GLY A 230 0.00 2.87 -3.22
C GLY A 230 1.03 2.95 -2.11
N ILE A 231 2.03 2.08 -2.11
CA ILE A 231 3.01 1.96 -1.02
C ILE A 231 3.71 3.29 -0.71
N MET A 232 3.97 4.14 -1.69
CA MET A 232 4.57 5.45 -1.47
C MET A 232 3.71 6.38 -0.59
N LEU A 233 2.38 6.19 -0.54
CA LEU A 233 1.51 6.96 0.33
C LEU A 233 1.82 6.72 1.81
N TYR A 234 2.35 5.55 2.13
CA TYR A 234 2.65 5.10 3.49
C TYR A 234 4.11 5.32 3.89
N GLY A 235 4.90 5.95 3.01
CA GLY A 235 6.26 6.38 3.29
C GLY A 235 7.35 5.37 2.93
N ALA A 236 6.97 4.18 2.44
CA ALA A 236 7.93 3.19 1.99
C ALA A 236 8.26 3.37 0.50
N SER A 237 9.54 3.17 0.15
CA SER A 237 9.99 3.14 -1.23
C SER A 237 9.52 1.85 -1.91
N PRO A 238 8.96 1.91 -3.13
CA PRO A 238 8.79 0.72 -3.95
C PRO A 238 10.07 0.28 -4.66
N MET A 239 11.12 1.11 -4.69
CA MET A 239 12.34 0.87 -5.46
C MET A 239 13.29 -0.06 -4.71
N VAL A 240 13.82 -1.06 -5.40
CA VAL A 240 14.79 -2.01 -4.81
C VAL A 240 16.06 -1.27 -4.38
N GLY A 241 16.47 -1.52 -3.13
CA GLY A 241 17.68 -0.91 -2.55
C GLY A 241 17.54 0.54 -2.08
N GLU A 242 16.36 1.16 -2.26
CA GLU A 242 16.12 2.55 -1.88
C GLU A 242 15.09 2.67 -0.77
N HIS A 243 15.24 3.66 0.09
CA HIS A 243 14.31 3.97 1.17
C HIS A 243 13.44 5.20 0.86
N GLY A 244 12.29 5.30 1.54
CA GLY A 244 11.31 6.38 1.33
C GLY A 244 11.90 7.79 1.34
N PRO A 245 12.78 8.16 2.27
CA PRO A 245 13.40 9.49 2.33
C PRO A 245 14.16 9.91 1.07
N ALA A 246 14.74 8.97 0.31
CA ALA A 246 15.40 9.27 -0.97
C ALA A 246 14.44 9.92 -1.99
N PHE A 247 13.14 9.66 -1.85
CA PHE A 247 12.08 10.24 -2.69
C PHE A 247 11.30 11.35 -1.98
N GLY A 248 11.74 11.77 -0.79
CA GLY A 248 11.07 12.77 0.04
C GLY A 248 9.78 12.25 0.66
N LEU A 249 9.65 10.94 0.87
CA LEU A 249 8.52 10.31 1.54
C LEU A 249 8.76 10.28 3.06
N LEU A 250 7.69 10.46 3.82
CA LEU A 250 7.69 10.40 5.28
C LEU A 250 7.02 9.11 5.76
N PRO A 251 7.56 8.41 6.76
CA PRO A 251 6.90 7.25 7.34
C PRO A 251 5.57 7.66 7.96
N VAL A 252 4.53 6.88 7.69
CA VAL A 252 3.17 7.13 8.19
C VAL A 252 2.89 6.34 9.46
N MET A 253 3.48 5.15 9.61
CA MET A 253 3.32 4.30 10.79
C MET A 253 4.58 4.33 11.63
N ASN A 254 4.40 4.61 12.94
CA ASN A 254 5.40 4.42 13.97
C ASN A 254 4.98 3.22 14.81
N LEU A 255 5.67 2.08 14.67
CA LEU A 255 5.40 0.90 15.49
C LEU A 255 6.22 0.98 16.77
N LYS A 256 5.53 0.95 17.88
CA LYS A 256 6.11 1.11 19.21
C LYS A 256 5.75 -0.03 20.15
N SER A 257 6.58 -0.22 21.14
CA SER A 257 6.39 -1.14 22.26
C SER A 257 7.11 -0.61 23.51
N ARG A 258 7.24 -1.47 24.54
CA ARG A 258 7.96 -1.17 25.78
C ARG A 258 8.89 -2.31 26.16
N LEU A 259 9.95 -1.98 26.89
CA LEU A 259 10.76 -2.97 27.58
C LEU A 259 9.94 -3.60 28.72
N VAL A 260 9.82 -4.92 28.68
CA VAL A 260 9.12 -5.73 29.70
C VAL A 260 10.04 -6.04 30.86
N THR A 261 11.27 -6.48 30.56
CA THR A 261 12.30 -6.85 31.55
C THR A 261 13.69 -6.75 30.95
N ILE A 262 14.68 -6.82 31.81
CA ILE A 262 16.12 -6.89 31.44
C ILE A 262 16.74 -8.03 32.21
N ASN A 263 17.45 -8.90 31.52
CA ASN A 263 18.16 -10.05 32.07
C ASN A 263 19.67 -9.85 31.98
N GLU A 264 20.39 -10.13 33.06
CA GLU A 264 21.85 -10.24 33.05
C GLU A 264 22.24 -11.64 32.56
N VAL A 265 22.93 -11.73 31.45
CA VAL A 265 23.32 -12.99 30.77
C VAL A 265 24.81 -13.10 30.72
N LYS A 266 25.35 -14.26 31.07
CA LYS A 266 26.81 -14.45 31.14
C LYS A 266 27.46 -14.72 29.78
N ALA A 267 28.74 -14.37 29.69
CA ALA A 267 29.56 -14.75 28.54
C ALA A 267 29.47 -16.26 28.27
N GLY A 268 29.24 -16.63 27.01
CA GLY A 268 29.08 -18.03 26.57
C GLY A 268 27.64 -18.53 26.60
N ASP A 269 26.72 -17.86 27.31
CA ASP A 269 25.31 -18.23 27.29
C ASP A 269 24.64 -17.85 25.96
N SER A 270 23.47 -18.44 25.70
CA SER A 270 22.71 -18.23 24.46
C SER A 270 21.39 -17.52 24.73
N VAL A 271 20.88 -16.78 23.74
CA VAL A 271 19.62 -16.06 23.83
C VAL A 271 18.62 -16.61 22.82
N GLY A 272 17.38 -16.88 23.26
CA GLY A 272 16.22 -17.16 22.43
C GLY A 272 16.18 -18.56 21.83
N TYR A 273 15.18 -18.76 20.94
CA TYR A 273 14.93 -20.03 20.28
C TYR A 273 16.09 -20.50 19.40
N GLY A 274 16.45 -21.78 19.56
CA GLY A 274 17.49 -22.43 18.78
C GLY A 274 18.90 -22.01 19.21
N ALA A 275 19.04 -21.23 20.30
CA ALA A 275 20.33 -20.80 20.84
C ALA A 275 21.26 -20.19 19.76
N THR A 276 20.68 -19.40 18.82
CA THR A 276 21.42 -18.89 17.66
C THR A 276 22.24 -17.63 17.94
N TYR A 277 21.97 -16.97 19.05
CA TYR A 277 22.73 -15.81 19.52
C TYR A 277 23.55 -16.20 20.74
N HIS A 278 24.86 -16.01 20.71
CA HIS A 278 25.77 -16.31 21.81
C HIS A 278 26.36 -15.04 22.37
N CYS A 279 26.28 -14.85 23.67
CA CYS A 279 26.83 -13.71 24.36
C CYS A 279 28.38 -13.81 24.37
N GLN A 280 29.05 -12.84 23.77
CA GLN A 280 30.51 -12.81 23.70
C GLN A 280 31.14 -12.27 25.00
N GLN A 281 30.39 -11.61 25.83
CA GLN A 281 30.73 -11.04 27.13
C GLN A 281 29.52 -11.13 28.08
N ASP A 282 29.63 -10.72 29.31
CA ASP A 282 28.48 -10.50 30.19
C ASP A 282 27.61 -9.40 29.56
N MET A 283 26.34 -9.69 29.31
CA MET A 283 25.43 -8.82 28.55
C MET A 283 24.14 -8.51 29.31
N ARG A 284 23.58 -7.34 29.04
CA ARG A 284 22.24 -6.96 29.44
C ARG A 284 21.29 -7.20 28.26
N ILE A 285 20.40 -8.15 28.39
CA ILE A 285 19.43 -8.50 27.34
C ILE A 285 18.04 -7.96 27.70
N GLY A 286 17.59 -6.99 26.93
CA GLY A 286 16.23 -6.45 27.05
C GLY A 286 15.20 -7.34 26.37
N VAL A 287 14.03 -7.46 26.97
CA VAL A 287 12.87 -8.13 26.38
C VAL A 287 11.82 -7.07 26.04
N ILE A 288 11.40 -7.02 24.77
CA ILE A 288 10.39 -6.08 24.28
C ILE A 288 9.08 -6.83 24.08
N GLY A 289 7.95 -6.23 24.49
CA GLY A 289 6.61 -6.83 24.48
C GLY A 289 5.93 -6.77 23.11
N ILE A 290 6.57 -7.27 22.06
CA ILE A 290 6.01 -7.43 20.72
C ILE A 290 6.71 -8.59 20.01
N GLY A 291 5.97 -9.35 19.21
CA GLY A 291 6.52 -10.45 18.45
C GLY A 291 5.81 -10.68 17.12
N TYR A 292 6.05 -11.84 16.48
CA TYR A 292 5.43 -12.12 15.19
C TYR A 292 3.91 -12.35 15.26
N GLY A 293 3.36 -12.68 16.42
CA GLY A 293 1.92 -12.74 16.65
C GLY A 293 1.24 -11.38 16.55
N ASP A 294 1.98 -10.29 16.80
CA ASP A 294 1.52 -8.91 16.65
C ASP A 294 1.78 -8.35 15.25
N GLY A 295 2.41 -9.12 14.36
CA GLY A 295 2.74 -8.71 13.00
C GLY A 295 4.20 -8.28 12.77
N TYR A 296 5.07 -8.34 13.78
CA TYR A 296 6.50 -8.07 13.58
C TYR A 296 7.15 -9.18 12.73
N PRO A 297 8.07 -8.86 11.79
CA PRO A 297 8.67 -9.85 10.90
C PRO A 297 9.40 -10.98 11.66
N ARG A 298 8.89 -12.21 11.57
CA ARG A 298 9.50 -13.37 12.25
C ARG A 298 10.95 -13.64 11.82
N HIS A 299 11.29 -13.27 10.60
CA HIS A 299 12.61 -13.50 10.01
C HIS A 299 13.57 -12.32 10.17
N ALA A 300 13.20 -11.28 10.95
CA ALA A 300 14.13 -10.20 11.26
C ALA A 300 15.39 -10.81 11.93
N PRO A 301 16.60 -10.58 11.36
CA PRO A 301 17.84 -11.19 11.87
C PRO A 301 18.32 -10.49 13.14
N SER A 302 19.16 -11.17 13.91
CA SER A 302 19.98 -10.50 14.94
C SER A 302 20.76 -9.35 14.29
N GLY A 303 20.89 -8.23 15.01
CA GLY A 303 21.49 -7.00 14.50
C GLY A 303 20.48 -6.03 13.88
N THR A 304 19.20 -6.43 13.63
CA THR A 304 18.17 -5.48 13.22
C THR A 304 18.03 -4.38 14.27
N PRO A 305 18.14 -3.08 13.91
CA PRO A 305 18.11 -1.99 14.88
C PRO A 305 16.69 -1.70 15.38
N VAL A 306 16.60 -1.31 16.65
CA VAL A 306 15.45 -0.63 17.25
C VAL A 306 15.93 0.61 17.98
N LEU A 307 15.08 1.62 18.17
CA LEU A 307 15.42 2.79 19.00
C LEU A 307 14.76 2.67 20.36
N ILE A 308 15.49 2.99 21.41
CA ILE A 308 15.03 2.98 22.80
C ILE A 308 15.20 4.38 23.40
N HIS A 309 14.15 4.91 23.97
CA HIS A 309 14.22 6.17 24.71
C HIS A 309 14.50 5.91 26.19
N ALA A 310 15.78 6.00 26.57
CA ALA A 310 16.26 5.71 27.92
C ALA A 310 17.13 6.84 28.48
N GLY A 311 17.00 7.16 29.76
CA GLY A 311 17.80 8.20 30.42
C GLY A 311 17.71 9.58 29.77
N GLY A 312 16.57 9.90 29.10
CA GLY A 312 16.36 11.17 28.39
C GLY A 312 17.09 11.27 27.04
N LYS A 313 17.61 10.18 26.52
CA LYS A 313 18.30 10.07 25.22
C LYS A 313 17.73 8.92 24.39
N VAL A 314 17.97 8.99 23.09
CA VAL A 314 17.63 7.90 22.15
C VAL A 314 18.88 7.08 21.90
N HIS A 315 18.74 5.75 22.04
CA HIS A 315 19.80 4.78 21.83
C HIS A 315 19.34 3.79 20.75
N GLU A 316 20.23 3.41 19.86
CA GLU A 316 20.03 2.29 18.95
C GLU A 316 20.47 0.99 19.64
N ALA A 317 19.62 -0.03 19.62
CA ALA A 317 19.88 -1.35 20.16
C ALA A 317 19.63 -2.42 19.09
N PRO A 318 20.55 -3.37 18.88
CA PRO A 318 20.36 -4.43 17.91
C PRO A 318 19.51 -5.57 18.49
N LEU A 319 18.71 -6.24 17.65
CA LEU A 319 18.08 -7.50 18.01
C LEU A 319 19.11 -8.56 18.36
N ALA A 320 18.85 -9.34 19.42
CA ALA A 320 19.70 -10.41 19.92
C ALA A 320 18.91 -11.73 19.97
N GLY A 321 19.06 -12.59 18.98
CA GLY A 321 18.35 -13.86 18.86
C GLY A 321 17.11 -13.79 17.94
N ARG A 322 16.33 -14.88 17.94
CA ARG A 322 15.16 -15.02 17.07
C ARG A 322 13.93 -14.34 17.66
N VAL A 323 13.13 -13.70 16.81
CA VAL A 323 11.82 -13.15 17.20
C VAL A 323 10.89 -14.27 17.68
N SER A 324 10.30 -14.10 18.87
CA SER A 324 9.30 -15.00 19.46
C SER A 324 7.88 -14.58 19.05
N MET A 325 6.85 -15.32 19.50
CA MET A 325 5.47 -15.02 19.16
C MET A 325 5.04 -13.65 19.71
N ASP A 326 5.35 -13.38 20.98
CA ASP A 326 4.85 -12.20 21.70
C ASP A 326 5.98 -11.26 22.16
N MET A 327 7.24 -11.62 21.90
CA MET A 327 8.41 -10.91 22.42
C MET A 327 9.56 -10.95 21.41
N LEU A 328 10.45 -9.97 21.54
CA LEU A 328 11.77 -9.97 20.92
C LEU A 328 12.81 -9.51 21.93
N THR A 329 14.07 -9.86 21.68
CA THR A 329 15.20 -9.58 22.58
C THR A 329 16.18 -8.64 21.90
N VAL A 330 16.80 -7.75 22.68
CA VAL A 330 17.75 -6.74 22.23
C VAL A 330 18.96 -6.67 23.15
N ASP A 331 20.11 -6.31 22.60
CA ASP A 331 21.32 -6.04 23.39
C ASP A 331 21.25 -4.63 23.99
N LEU A 332 21.30 -4.54 25.31
CA LEU A 332 21.31 -3.31 26.10
C LEU A 332 22.60 -3.13 26.92
N THR A 333 23.67 -3.83 26.59
CA THR A 333 24.89 -3.90 27.41
C THR A 333 25.39 -2.52 27.84
N ASP A 334 25.44 -1.58 26.90
CA ASP A 334 25.92 -0.20 27.15
C ASP A 334 24.78 0.85 27.22
N ILE A 335 23.52 0.41 27.28
CA ILE A 335 22.36 1.28 27.27
C ILE A 335 21.74 1.34 28.66
N PRO A 336 21.55 2.53 29.27
CA PRO A 336 21.01 2.68 30.62
C PRO A 336 19.47 2.54 30.68
N ALA A 337 18.92 1.60 29.90
CA ALA A 337 17.50 1.36 29.82
C ALA A 337 16.98 0.63 31.07
N VAL A 338 15.68 0.85 31.36
CA VAL A 338 14.94 0.21 32.44
C VAL A 338 13.61 -0.36 31.93
N PRO A 339 13.02 -1.35 32.60
CA PRO A 339 11.68 -1.84 32.25
C PRO A 339 10.67 -0.67 32.20
N GLY A 340 9.83 -0.68 31.16
CA GLY A 340 8.85 0.39 30.88
C GLY A 340 9.32 1.43 29.86
N ASP A 341 10.60 1.52 29.56
CA ASP A 341 11.11 2.44 28.53
C ASP A 341 10.48 2.14 27.15
N GLU A 342 10.17 3.20 26.41
CA GLU A 342 9.55 3.08 25.09
C GLU A 342 10.57 2.67 24.02
N VAL A 343 10.11 1.81 23.12
CA VAL A 343 10.87 1.28 22.00
C VAL A 343 10.16 1.60 20.69
N LEU A 344 10.89 2.15 19.71
CA LEU A 344 10.44 2.32 18.34
C LEU A 344 11.07 1.22 17.48
N LEU A 345 10.22 0.46 16.80
CA LEU A 345 10.64 -0.69 15.98
C LEU A 345 10.80 -0.31 14.51
N TRP A 346 10.00 0.63 14.02
CA TRP A 346 10.18 1.36 12.76
C TRP A 346 9.36 2.64 12.74
N GLY A 347 9.66 3.53 11.82
CA GLY A 347 9.00 4.82 11.67
C GLY A 347 9.87 5.97 12.17
N GLN A 348 9.23 6.99 12.72
CA GLN A 348 9.90 8.20 13.19
C GLN A 348 9.54 8.48 14.66
N GLY A 349 10.54 8.73 15.48
CA GLY A 349 10.35 9.09 16.88
C GLY A 349 11.56 9.81 17.45
N TRP A 350 11.32 10.73 18.38
CA TRP A 350 12.36 11.46 19.14
C TRP A 350 13.44 12.12 18.27
N GLY A 351 13.06 12.58 17.06
CA GLY A 351 13.99 13.22 16.11
C GLY A 351 14.86 12.26 15.30
N GLN A 352 14.64 10.94 15.42
CA GLN A 352 15.31 9.90 14.65
C GLN A 352 14.33 9.09 13.82
N GLN A 353 14.83 8.39 12.79
CA GLN A 353 14.03 7.58 11.89
C GLN A 353 14.67 6.20 11.72
N LEU A 354 13.82 5.14 11.82
CA LEU A 354 14.13 3.79 11.41
C LEU A 354 13.29 3.46 10.17
N PRO A 355 13.88 3.11 9.03
CA PRO A 355 13.13 2.62 7.89
C PRO A 355 12.47 1.27 8.22
N ALA A 356 11.30 1.01 7.60
CA ALA A 356 10.62 -0.28 7.70
C ALA A 356 11.20 -1.28 6.72
#